data_1f85d9e1729e8b6de5cb5399e49d5c03
#
_entry.id   1f85d9e1729e8b6de5cb5399e49d5c03
#
_cell.length_a   1.000
_cell.length_b   1.000
_cell.length_c   1.000
_cell.angle_alpha   90.00
_cell.angle_beta   90.00
_cell.angle_gamma   90.00
#
_symmetry.space_group_name_H-M   'P 1'
#
loop_
_entity.id
_entity.type
_entity.pdbx_description
1 polymer ?
#
loop_
_entity_poly.entity_id
_entity_poly.type
_entity_poly.pdbx_seq_one_letter_code
_entity_poly.pdbx_strand_id
1 'polypeptide(L)'
;MYKKAIIALSLITVSGATLASAPVANLKVTGSITPPTCTIKGQNEVDLEYVFDVSPGMFPVSGNLLLDAKTNSIEVVCDASTYLTFSSTDNRASSVLGTSVYNFGLGLYDTDQKVGFYTITMKNLTVKADSSSAAQAVGASNGTSYLSSLTIDKTKKMAWATAVSTLKAGQIFSADLDVRPTLSSTLKTSSGDAKLDGDATLTFAFSL
;
A
#
# COMPACT_ATOMS: atom_id res chain seq x y z
N MET A 1 41.55 97.22 -49.28
CA MET A 1 42.22 96.05 -48.80
C MET A 1 41.23 95.28 -47.81
N TYR A 2 40.56 94.32 -48.29
CA TYR A 2 39.56 93.58 -47.47
C TYR A 2 40.14 92.15 -47.15
N LYS A 3 40.33 91.87 -45.89
CA LYS A 3 40.69 90.55 -45.43
C LYS A 3 39.45 89.71 -45.24
N LYS A 4 39.33 88.67 -46.01
CA LYS A 4 38.24 87.65 -45.84
C LYS A 4 38.63 86.66 -44.74
N ALA A 5 37.84 86.63 -43.67
CA ALA A 5 37.94 85.60 -42.63
C ALA A 5 37.05 84.41 -43.05
N ILE A 6 37.65 83.27 -43.12
CA ILE A 6 36.98 81.97 -43.37
C ILE A 6 36.69 81.36 -42.00
N ILE A 7 35.41 81.21 -41.67
CA ILE A 7 34.97 80.43 -40.46
C ILE A 7 34.77 79.00 -40.88
N ALA A 8 35.62 78.15 -40.38
CA ALA A 8 35.47 76.73 -40.55
C ALA A 8 34.46 76.18 -39.50
N LEU A 9 33.31 75.70 -39.99
CA LEU A 9 32.26 75.07 -39.19
C LEU A 9 32.59 73.60 -39.02
N SER A 10 33.07 73.18 -37.83
CA SER A 10 33.35 71.81 -37.50
C SER A 10 32.04 71.07 -37.11
N LEU A 11 31.55 70.18 -37.97
CA LEU A 11 30.48 69.21 -37.66
C LEU A 11 30.98 68.15 -36.66
N ILE A 12 30.50 68.22 -35.46
CA ILE A 12 30.69 67.15 -34.48
C ILE A 12 29.61 66.08 -34.73
N THR A 13 30.00 64.94 -35.34
CA THR A 13 29.16 63.78 -35.47
C THR A 13 29.14 63.01 -34.13
N VAL A 14 28.06 63.12 -33.39
CA VAL A 14 27.82 62.29 -32.20
C VAL A 14 27.45 60.91 -32.68
N SER A 15 28.43 59.99 -32.63
CA SER A 15 28.21 58.55 -32.84
C SER A 15 27.43 58.00 -31.64
N GLY A 16 26.13 57.88 -31.79
CA GLY A 16 25.28 57.18 -30.82
C GLY A 16 25.69 55.72 -30.80
N ALA A 17 26.37 55.26 -29.75
CA ALA A 17 26.62 53.84 -29.50
C ALA A 17 25.24 53.19 -29.18
N THR A 18 24.67 52.52 -30.17
CA THR A 18 23.53 51.64 -29.93
C THR A 18 24.02 50.46 -29.08
N LEU A 19 23.67 50.47 -27.79
CA LEU A 19 23.90 49.29 -26.93
C LEU A 19 23.02 48.16 -27.49
N ALA A 20 23.64 47.25 -28.20
CA ALA A 20 22.96 46.01 -28.60
C ALA A 20 22.56 45.27 -27.36
N SER A 21 21.27 45.16 -27.09
CA SER A 21 20.74 44.33 -26.03
C SER A 21 21.00 42.86 -26.39
N ALA A 22 21.67 42.17 -25.51
CA ALA A 22 21.94 40.71 -25.69
C ALA A 22 20.56 39.98 -25.72
N PRO A 23 20.39 39.01 -26.65
CA PRO A 23 19.17 38.24 -26.70
C PRO A 23 19.01 37.39 -25.40
N VAL A 24 17.79 37.39 -24.85
CA VAL A 24 17.48 36.65 -23.64
C VAL A 24 16.48 35.54 -24.00
N ALA A 25 16.77 34.33 -23.59
CA ALA A 25 15.85 33.21 -23.71
C ALA A 25 15.33 32.84 -22.31
N ASN A 26 14.00 32.86 -22.16
CA ASN A 26 13.34 32.41 -20.93
C ASN A 26 12.88 30.95 -21.10
N LEU A 27 13.40 30.03 -20.29
CA LEU A 27 12.94 28.67 -20.22
C LEU A 27 11.89 28.57 -19.11
N LYS A 28 10.70 28.06 -19.47
CA LYS A 28 9.64 27.77 -18.52
C LYS A 28 9.43 26.25 -18.49
N VAL A 29 9.60 25.64 -17.32
CA VAL A 29 9.25 24.24 -17.08
C VAL A 29 7.96 24.21 -16.29
N THR A 30 6.96 23.52 -16.83
CA THR A 30 5.66 23.33 -16.17
C THR A 30 5.31 21.86 -16.18
N GLY A 31 4.71 21.36 -15.10
CA GLY A 31 4.25 20.00 -14.97
C GLY A 31 3.36 19.85 -13.74
N SER A 32 2.64 18.77 -13.66
CA SER A 32 1.86 18.38 -12.48
C SER A 32 2.24 16.94 -12.10
N ILE A 33 2.27 16.66 -10.80
CA ILE A 33 2.38 15.30 -10.27
C ILE A 33 0.99 14.95 -9.77
N THR A 34 0.34 13.99 -10.43
CA THR A 34 -0.99 13.51 -10.05
C THR A 34 -0.82 12.14 -9.38
N PRO A 35 -1.34 11.92 -8.16
CA PRO A 35 -1.36 10.59 -7.55
C PRO A 35 -2.10 9.61 -8.46
N PRO A 36 -1.66 8.35 -8.58
CA PRO A 36 -2.35 7.36 -9.37
C PRO A 36 -3.70 7.00 -8.74
N THR A 37 -4.64 6.58 -9.58
CA THR A 37 -5.88 5.95 -9.16
C THR A 37 -5.72 4.45 -9.25
N CYS A 38 -6.07 3.72 -8.19
CA CYS A 38 -6.02 2.27 -8.20
C CYS A 38 -7.38 1.68 -7.84
N THR A 39 -7.62 0.48 -8.37
CA THR A 39 -8.81 -0.32 -8.08
C THR A 39 -8.40 -1.72 -7.65
N ILE A 40 -9.24 -2.38 -6.87
CA ILE A 40 -9.10 -3.77 -6.47
C ILE A 40 -10.10 -4.57 -7.30
N LYS A 41 -9.59 -5.45 -8.20
CA LYS A 41 -10.47 -6.21 -9.13
C LYS A 41 -11.47 -5.31 -9.90
N GLY A 42 -11.05 -4.08 -10.24
CA GLY A 42 -11.87 -3.09 -10.94
C GLY A 42 -12.87 -2.30 -10.08
N GLN A 43 -12.83 -2.45 -8.76
CA GLN A 43 -13.69 -1.78 -7.78
C GLN A 43 -12.85 -0.96 -6.79
N ASN A 44 -13.46 0.07 -6.18
CA ASN A 44 -12.80 0.86 -5.14
C ASN A 44 -12.75 0.14 -3.79
N GLU A 45 -13.67 -0.80 -3.58
CA GLU A 45 -13.79 -1.60 -2.36
C GLU A 45 -14.24 -3.01 -2.74
N VAL A 46 -13.69 -4.03 -2.09
CA VAL A 46 -14.06 -5.44 -2.28
C VAL A 46 -14.08 -6.16 -0.93
N ASP A 47 -15.05 -7.05 -0.77
CA ASP A 47 -15.10 -7.98 0.34
C ASP A 47 -14.41 -9.29 -0.03
N LEU A 48 -13.49 -9.73 0.82
CA LEU A 48 -12.84 -11.03 0.74
C LEU A 48 -13.37 -11.91 1.86
N GLU A 49 -14.34 -12.74 1.55
CA GLU A 49 -14.98 -13.61 2.54
C GLU A 49 -14.19 -14.90 2.76
N TYR A 50 -14.05 -15.29 4.02
CA TYR A 50 -13.42 -16.53 4.47
C TYR A 50 -14.37 -17.31 5.37
N VAL A 51 -15.04 -18.31 4.84
CA VAL A 51 -16.04 -19.11 5.56
C VAL A 51 -15.37 -20.33 6.20
N PHE A 52 -15.55 -20.52 7.50
CA PHE A 52 -15.04 -21.66 8.25
C PHE A 52 -16.17 -22.40 8.95
N ASP A 53 -16.30 -23.69 8.66
CA ASP A 53 -17.22 -24.58 9.33
C ASP A 53 -16.50 -25.29 10.46
N VAL A 54 -17.00 -25.12 11.68
CA VAL A 54 -16.37 -25.65 12.90
C VAL A 54 -17.40 -26.46 13.68
N SER A 55 -16.99 -27.65 14.09
CA SER A 55 -17.80 -28.48 15.01
C SER A 55 -17.05 -28.73 16.32
N PRO A 56 -17.75 -28.94 17.44
CA PRO A 56 -17.12 -29.23 18.74
C PRO A 56 -16.16 -30.41 18.72
N GLY A 57 -16.41 -31.41 17.85
CA GLY A 57 -15.55 -32.58 17.69
C GLY A 57 -14.17 -32.32 17.08
N MET A 58 -13.94 -31.15 16.47
CA MET A 58 -12.64 -30.74 15.92
C MET A 58 -11.68 -30.25 17.00
N PHE A 59 -12.20 -29.89 18.19
CA PHE A 59 -11.32 -29.36 19.23
C PHE A 59 -10.37 -30.44 19.78
N PRO A 60 -9.10 -30.13 20.00
CA PRO A 60 -8.14 -31.04 20.59
C PRO A 60 -8.52 -31.35 22.05
N VAL A 61 -7.95 -32.39 22.61
CA VAL A 61 -8.17 -32.78 24.04
C VAL A 61 -7.80 -31.61 24.95
N SER A 62 -6.73 -30.87 24.63
CA SER A 62 -6.26 -29.70 25.37
C SER A 62 -5.78 -28.60 24.43
N GLY A 63 -5.90 -27.34 24.85
CA GLY A 63 -5.47 -26.17 24.08
C GLY A 63 -6.50 -25.68 23.05
N ASN A 64 -6.13 -24.65 22.33
CA ASN A 64 -6.93 -23.98 21.31
C ASN A 64 -7.01 -24.81 20.02
N LEU A 65 -8.08 -24.66 19.26
CA LEU A 65 -8.22 -25.26 17.94
C LEU A 65 -7.58 -24.37 16.89
N LEU A 66 -6.56 -24.86 16.21
CA LEU A 66 -5.98 -24.22 15.04
C LEU A 66 -6.62 -24.78 13.78
N LEU A 67 -7.25 -23.93 12.98
CA LEU A 67 -7.84 -24.31 11.70
C LEU A 67 -6.81 -24.23 10.57
N ASP A 68 -7.09 -24.93 9.47
CA ASP A 68 -6.32 -24.77 8.25
C ASP A 68 -6.59 -23.37 7.64
N ALA A 69 -5.55 -22.81 7.03
CA ALA A 69 -5.67 -21.52 6.38
C ALA A 69 -6.57 -21.62 5.12
N LYS A 70 -7.38 -20.60 4.90
CA LYS A 70 -8.05 -20.37 3.63
C LYS A 70 -7.42 -19.18 2.90
N THR A 71 -7.32 -19.27 1.59
CA THR A 71 -6.63 -18.31 0.74
C THR A 71 -7.61 -17.58 -0.17
N ASN A 72 -7.51 -16.26 -0.23
CA ASN A 72 -8.08 -15.44 -1.29
C ASN A 72 -6.96 -14.61 -1.94
N SER A 73 -7.04 -14.45 -3.28
CA SER A 73 -6.11 -13.61 -4.01
C SER A 73 -6.65 -12.19 -4.12
N ILE A 74 -5.76 -11.21 -3.99
CA ILE A 74 -6.04 -9.80 -4.23
C ILE A 74 -5.19 -9.32 -5.40
N GLU A 75 -5.79 -8.48 -6.25
CA GLU A 75 -5.10 -7.77 -7.32
C GLU A 75 -5.50 -6.30 -7.27
N VAL A 76 -4.50 -5.43 -7.20
CA VAL A 76 -4.64 -3.97 -7.24
C VAL A 76 -4.07 -3.47 -8.55
N VAL A 77 -4.88 -2.78 -9.34
CA VAL A 77 -4.51 -2.23 -10.66
C VAL A 77 -4.55 -0.70 -10.59
N CYS A 78 -3.44 -0.08 -10.95
CA CYS A 78 -3.26 1.37 -10.96
C CYS A 78 -3.13 1.89 -12.39
N ASP A 79 -3.58 3.11 -12.65
CA ASP A 79 -3.50 3.80 -13.94
C ASP A 79 -2.09 4.30 -14.28
N ALA A 80 -1.21 4.43 -13.27
CA ALA A 80 0.19 4.79 -13.44
C ALA A 80 1.10 3.97 -12.52
N SER A 81 2.38 3.86 -12.90
CA SER A 81 3.38 3.18 -12.08
C SER A 81 3.56 3.87 -10.73
N THR A 82 3.46 3.11 -9.66
CA THR A 82 3.57 3.59 -8.28
C THR A 82 4.22 2.56 -7.39
N TYR A 83 4.49 2.92 -6.14
CA TYR A 83 4.78 2.00 -5.05
C TYR A 83 3.52 1.81 -4.22
N LEU A 84 3.10 0.57 -4.01
CA LEU A 84 1.91 0.25 -3.26
C LEU A 84 2.26 -0.26 -1.86
N THR A 85 1.60 0.33 -0.87
CA THR A 85 1.64 -0.11 0.53
C THR A 85 0.22 -0.26 1.06
N PHE A 86 0.05 -0.95 2.16
CA PHE A 86 -1.21 -0.92 2.90
C PHE A 86 -0.98 -1.01 4.41
N SER A 87 -1.92 -0.49 5.17
CA SER A 87 -2.06 -0.71 6.61
C SER A 87 -3.27 -1.59 6.86
N SER A 88 -3.27 -2.34 7.95
CA SER A 88 -4.38 -3.16 8.37
C SER A 88 -4.99 -2.64 9.66
N THR A 89 -6.33 -2.61 9.72
CA THR A 89 -7.10 -2.26 10.90
C THR A 89 -7.92 -3.47 11.32
N ASP A 90 -7.84 -3.85 12.58
CA ASP A 90 -8.65 -4.88 13.18
C ASP A 90 -9.94 -4.26 13.73
N ASN A 91 -11.06 -4.44 13.03
CA ASN A 91 -12.36 -3.88 13.42
C ASN A 91 -13.00 -4.63 14.61
N ARG A 92 -12.37 -5.75 15.02
CA ARG A 92 -12.76 -6.55 16.19
C ARG A 92 -11.66 -6.59 17.25
N ALA A 93 -10.82 -5.57 17.33
CA ALA A 93 -9.62 -5.52 18.20
C ALA A 93 -9.93 -5.80 19.68
N SER A 94 -11.10 -5.40 20.20
CA SER A 94 -11.51 -5.66 21.59
C SER A 94 -11.74 -7.14 21.89
N SER A 95 -12.01 -7.97 20.86
CA SER A 95 -12.31 -9.39 20.99
C SER A 95 -11.08 -10.30 20.75
N VAL A 96 -9.89 -9.74 20.52
CA VAL A 96 -8.66 -10.53 20.28
C VAL A 96 -8.33 -11.40 21.49
N LEU A 97 -8.16 -12.70 21.25
CA LEU A 97 -7.57 -13.60 22.23
C LEU A 97 -6.05 -13.48 22.19
N GLY A 98 -5.44 -13.06 23.31
CA GLY A 98 -4.00 -12.80 23.43
C GLY A 98 -3.64 -11.35 23.07
N THR A 99 -2.32 -11.06 23.02
CA THR A 99 -1.78 -9.69 22.90
C THR A 99 -0.84 -9.49 21.71
N SER A 100 -0.73 -10.49 20.81
CA SER A 100 0.17 -10.41 19.66
C SER A 100 -0.32 -9.37 18.65
N VAL A 101 0.62 -8.62 18.09
CA VAL A 101 0.38 -7.64 17.00
C VAL A 101 -0.07 -8.29 15.69
N TYR A 102 0.07 -9.61 15.58
CA TYR A 102 -0.34 -10.41 14.41
C TYR A 102 -1.75 -10.98 14.54
N ASN A 103 -2.37 -10.90 15.73
CA ASN A 103 -3.67 -11.49 16.01
C ASN A 103 -4.78 -10.48 15.74
N PHE A 104 -5.75 -10.85 14.93
CA PHE A 104 -6.99 -10.12 14.65
C PHE A 104 -8.16 -10.77 15.38
N GLY A 105 -9.12 -10.00 15.86
CA GLY A 105 -10.25 -10.48 16.66
C GLY A 105 -11.24 -11.31 15.84
N LEU A 106 -11.83 -12.33 16.48
CA LEU A 106 -12.86 -13.20 15.92
C LEU A 106 -14.26 -13.01 16.54
N GLY A 107 -14.46 -11.92 17.26
CA GLY A 107 -15.71 -11.65 17.95
C GLY A 107 -15.77 -12.23 19.36
N LEU A 108 -16.91 -12.01 19.99
CA LEU A 108 -17.24 -12.48 21.33
C LEU A 108 -18.42 -13.44 21.27
N TYR A 109 -18.53 -14.34 22.23
CA TYR A 109 -19.71 -15.15 22.49
C TYR A 109 -20.05 -15.05 23.98
N ASP A 110 -21.30 -15.38 24.32
CA ASP A 110 -21.77 -15.36 25.70
C ASP A 110 -21.37 -14.06 26.46
N THR A 111 -21.68 -12.92 25.85
CA THR A 111 -21.47 -11.54 26.34
C THR A 111 -20.03 -11.04 26.28
N ASP A 112 -19.03 -11.77 26.83
CA ASP A 112 -17.64 -11.28 26.96
C ASP A 112 -16.56 -12.30 26.62
N GLN A 113 -16.95 -13.55 26.32
CA GLN A 113 -16.00 -14.60 26.03
C GLN A 113 -15.43 -14.45 24.63
N LYS A 114 -14.11 -14.45 24.50
CA LYS A 114 -13.41 -14.30 23.22
C LYS A 114 -13.47 -15.59 22.42
N VAL A 115 -13.98 -15.51 21.20
CA VAL A 115 -14.02 -16.63 20.25
C VAL A 115 -12.61 -17.12 19.91
N GLY A 116 -11.67 -16.20 19.72
CA GLY A 116 -10.31 -16.52 19.35
C GLY A 116 -9.59 -15.36 18.69
N PHE A 117 -8.73 -15.70 17.75
CA PHE A 117 -8.08 -14.75 16.85
C PHE A 117 -7.82 -15.41 15.50
N TYR A 118 -7.52 -14.60 14.49
CA TYR A 118 -6.95 -15.09 13.24
C TYR A 118 -5.70 -14.29 12.87
N THR A 119 -4.86 -14.92 12.07
CA THR A 119 -3.71 -14.26 11.45
C THR A 119 -3.93 -14.14 9.95
N ILE A 120 -3.35 -13.12 9.34
CA ILE A 120 -3.36 -12.91 7.89
C ILE A 120 -1.91 -12.99 7.42
N THR A 121 -1.62 -13.90 6.48
CA THR A 121 -0.29 -14.04 5.90
C THR A 121 -0.34 -13.70 4.43
N MET A 122 0.51 -12.78 3.99
CA MET A 122 0.67 -12.37 2.61
C MET A 122 1.76 -13.20 1.94
N LYS A 123 1.46 -13.82 0.79
CA LYS A 123 2.37 -14.69 0.04
C LYS A 123 2.13 -14.59 -1.47
N ASN A 124 2.98 -15.26 -2.28
CA ASN A 124 2.87 -15.30 -3.74
C ASN A 124 2.77 -13.92 -4.38
N LEU A 125 3.57 -12.97 -3.88
CA LEU A 125 3.51 -11.59 -4.31
C LEU A 125 4.12 -11.43 -5.70
N THR A 126 3.41 -10.71 -6.56
CA THR A 126 3.92 -10.31 -7.87
C THR A 126 3.64 -8.85 -8.16
N VAL A 127 4.47 -8.26 -9.03
CA VAL A 127 4.29 -6.91 -9.56
C VAL A 127 4.51 -6.94 -11.06
N LYS A 128 3.61 -6.31 -11.83
CA LYS A 128 3.83 -6.02 -13.24
C LYS A 128 4.07 -4.52 -13.44
N ALA A 129 4.99 -4.18 -14.32
CA ALA A 129 5.27 -2.78 -14.67
C ALA A 129 4.06 -2.11 -15.33
N ASP A 130 3.35 -2.87 -16.19
CA ASP A 130 2.14 -2.50 -16.91
C ASP A 130 1.33 -3.77 -17.27
N SER A 131 0.21 -3.60 -17.97
CA SER A 131 -0.68 -4.72 -18.37
C SER A 131 -0.04 -5.70 -19.36
N SER A 132 0.96 -5.27 -20.13
CA SER A 132 1.67 -6.08 -21.14
C SER A 132 2.91 -6.77 -20.57
N SER A 133 3.39 -6.33 -19.44
CA SER A 133 4.60 -6.84 -18.78
C SER A 133 4.36 -8.19 -18.11
N ALA A 134 5.40 -9.03 -18.09
CA ALA A 134 5.39 -10.25 -17.30
C ALA A 134 5.36 -9.95 -15.79
N ALA A 135 4.64 -10.79 -15.04
CA ALA A 135 4.64 -10.70 -13.58
C ALA A 135 6.03 -11.05 -13.01
N GLN A 136 6.54 -10.18 -12.16
CA GLN A 136 7.79 -10.38 -11.44
C GLN A 136 7.48 -10.78 -10.01
N ALA A 137 8.02 -11.92 -9.57
CA ALA A 137 7.92 -12.35 -8.19
C ALA A 137 8.70 -11.39 -7.28
N VAL A 138 8.09 -11.00 -6.18
CA VAL A 138 8.65 -10.11 -5.16
C VAL A 138 8.35 -10.65 -3.77
N GLY A 139 8.87 -10.02 -2.73
CA GLY A 139 8.53 -10.35 -1.35
C GLY A 139 7.65 -9.32 -0.69
N ALA A 140 7.11 -9.69 0.48
CA ALA A 140 6.45 -8.77 1.39
C ALA A 140 7.49 -8.09 2.29
N SER A 141 7.35 -6.79 2.48
CA SER A 141 8.11 -6.04 3.48
C SER A 141 7.17 -5.30 4.43
N ASN A 142 7.56 -5.24 5.70
CA ASN A 142 6.91 -4.39 6.71
C ASN A 142 7.85 -3.30 7.25
N GLY A 143 8.91 -2.96 6.48
CA GLY A 143 9.94 -1.99 6.86
C GLY A 143 10.96 -2.51 7.88
N THR A 144 10.79 -3.72 8.40
CA THR A 144 11.73 -4.36 9.34
C THR A 144 12.14 -5.75 8.87
N SER A 145 11.21 -6.46 8.24
CA SER A 145 11.40 -7.81 7.69
C SER A 145 11.04 -7.83 6.22
N TYR A 146 11.72 -8.68 5.46
CA TYR A 146 11.45 -8.97 4.04
C TYR A 146 11.47 -10.46 3.83
N LEU A 147 10.36 -11.03 3.39
CA LEU A 147 10.18 -12.48 3.17
C LEU A 147 9.27 -12.73 1.97
N SER A 148 9.37 -13.91 1.35
CA SER A 148 8.43 -14.37 0.31
C SER A 148 7.02 -14.64 0.86
N SER A 149 6.91 -14.84 2.19
CA SER A 149 5.65 -14.99 2.92
C SER A 149 5.80 -14.29 4.27
N LEU A 150 4.93 -13.34 4.57
CA LEU A 150 5.02 -12.51 5.77
C LEU A 150 3.65 -12.32 6.41
N THR A 151 3.55 -12.62 7.71
CA THR A 151 2.34 -12.37 8.49
C THR A 151 2.17 -10.86 8.73
N ILE A 152 0.96 -10.38 8.52
CA ILE A 152 0.61 -8.96 8.65
C ILE A 152 0.69 -8.55 10.11
N ASP A 153 1.51 -7.53 10.36
CA ASP A 153 1.64 -6.84 11.64
C ASP A 153 0.71 -5.61 11.62
N LYS A 154 -0.28 -5.58 12.50
CA LYS A 154 -1.26 -4.47 12.60
C LYS A 154 -0.65 -3.11 12.87
N THR A 155 0.58 -3.08 13.37
CA THR A 155 1.27 -1.84 13.74
C THR A 155 2.16 -1.29 12.63
N LYS A 156 2.28 -2.03 11.51
CA LYS A 156 3.20 -1.72 10.41
C LYS A 156 2.49 -1.65 9.08
N LYS A 157 3.07 -0.87 8.16
CA LYS A 157 2.65 -0.90 6.76
C LYS A 157 3.28 -2.09 6.06
N MET A 158 2.51 -2.76 5.23
CA MET A 158 2.95 -3.84 4.36
C MET A 158 3.17 -3.32 2.94
N ALA A 159 4.11 -3.91 2.22
CA ALA A 159 4.47 -3.48 0.87
C ALA A 159 4.95 -4.63 0.00
N TRP A 160 4.83 -4.47 -1.33
CA TRP A 160 5.52 -5.27 -2.34
C TRP A 160 6.95 -4.73 -2.50
N ALA A 161 7.94 -5.57 -2.25
CA ALA A 161 9.32 -5.14 -2.13
C ALA A 161 10.32 -6.13 -2.75
N THR A 162 11.53 -5.66 -3.01
CA THR A 162 12.68 -6.49 -3.40
C THR A 162 13.72 -6.61 -2.27
N ALA A 163 13.58 -5.79 -1.22
CA ALA A 163 14.35 -5.86 0.02
C ALA A 163 13.58 -5.16 1.15
N VAL A 164 14.07 -5.21 2.39
CA VAL A 164 13.41 -4.61 3.57
C VAL A 164 12.96 -3.17 3.32
N SER A 165 13.82 -2.33 2.73
CA SER A 165 13.54 -0.90 2.52
C SER A 165 13.46 -0.53 1.03
N THR A 166 13.37 -1.52 0.12
CA THR A 166 13.32 -1.29 -1.32
C THR A 166 12.00 -1.77 -1.87
N LEU A 167 11.07 -0.85 -2.08
CA LEU A 167 9.77 -1.14 -2.65
C LEU A 167 9.88 -1.44 -4.15
N LYS A 168 8.96 -2.23 -4.69
CA LYS A 168 8.88 -2.51 -6.12
C LYS A 168 7.81 -1.63 -6.75
N ALA A 169 8.21 -0.81 -7.73
CA ALA A 169 7.30 -0.02 -8.54
C ALA A 169 6.60 -0.86 -9.61
N GLY A 170 5.35 -0.55 -9.89
CA GLY A 170 4.55 -1.15 -10.95
C GLY A 170 3.14 -0.58 -11.03
N GLN A 171 2.33 -1.13 -11.91
CA GLN A 171 0.92 -0.79 -12.08
C GLN A 171 -0.02 -1.89 -11.56
N ILE A 172 0.42 -3.15 -11.56
CA ILE A 172 -0.43 -4.27 -11.14
C ILE A 172 0.30 -5.01 -10.00
N PHE A 173 -0.36 -5.10 -8.86
CA PHE A 173 0.14 -5.72 -7.65
C PHE A 173 -0.77 -6.86 -7.25
N SER A 174 -0.22 -8.07 -7.14
CA SER A 174 -1.01 -9.24 -6.74
C SER A 174 -0.37 -9.91 -5.52
N ALA A 175 -1.21 -10.49 -4.68
CA ALA A 175 -0.80 -11.33 -3.57
C ALA A 175 -1.92 -12.31 -3.19
N ASP A 176 -1.55 -13.40 -2.56
CA ASP A 176 -2.46 -14.27 -1.84
C ASP A 176 -2.47 -13.88 -0.36
N LEU A 177 -3.67 -13.85 0.22
CA LEU A 177 -3.90 -13.60 1.64
C LEU A 177 -4.44 -14.87 2.28
N ASP A 178 -3.61 -15.50 3.13
CA ASP A 178 -3.99 -16.67 3.92
C ASP A 178 -4.56 -16.20 5.25
N VAL A 179 -5.80 -16.52 5.51
CA VAL A 179 -6.44 -16.30 6.82
C VAL A 179 -6.49 -17.61 7.58
N ARG A 180 -5.92 -17.61 8.78
CA ARG A 180 -5.83 -18.79 9.65
C ARG A 180 -6.38 -18.50 11.04
N PRO A 181 -7.56 -19.03 11.38
CA PRO A 181 -8.16 -18.89 12.70
C PRO A 181 -7.54 -19.82 13.75
N THR A 182 -7.49 -19.32 14.98
CA THR A 182 -7.21 -20.07 16.21
C THR A 182 -8.36 -19.81 17.19
N LEU A 183 -9.10 -20.84 17.52
CA LEU A 183 -10.29 -20.73 18.34
C LEU A 183 -10.00 -21.12 19.79
N SER A 184 -10.62 -20.38 20.71
CA SER A 184 -10.49 -20.63 22.15
C SER A 184 -10.96 -22.03 22.51
N SER A 185 -10.20 -22.72 23.35
CA SER A 185 -10.61 -24.02 23.91
C SER A 185 -11.91 -23.97 24.72
N THR A 186 -12.32 -22.79 25.19
CA THR A 186 -13.57 -22.58 25.92
C THR A 186 -14.80 -22.85 25.04
N LEU A 187 -14.66 -22.71 23.72
CA LEU A 187 -15.74 -23.01 22.75
C LEU A 187 -16.12 -24.50 22.68
N LYS A 188 -15.25 -25.39 23.14
CA LYS A 188 -15.50 -26.85 23.16
C LYS A 188 -16.76 -27.21 23.97
N THR A 189 -17.06 -26.42 24.99
CA THR A 189 -18.20 -26.60 25.89
C THR A 189 -19.27 -25.55 25.72
N SER A 190 -19.16 -24.71 24.67
CA SER A 190 -20.18 -23.71 24.39
C SER A 190 -21.51 -24.37 23.98
N SER A 191 -22.61 -23.70 24.25
CA SER A 191 -23.97 -24.16 23.92
C SER A 191 -24.29 -24.11 22.41
N GLY A 192 -23.31 -23.81 21.56
CA GLY A 192 -23.47 -23.87 20.09
C GLY A 192 -23.75 -22.55 19.40
N ASP A 193 -23.85 -21.42 20.11
CA ASP A 193 -24.21 -20.12 19.55
C ASP A 193 -22.98 -19.24 19.20
N ALA A 194 -21.75 -19.75 19.34
CA ALA A 194 -20.56 -19.01 19.01
C ALA A 194 -20.40 -18.86 17.48
N LYS A 195 -20.27 -17.62 17.01
CA LYS A 195 -20.02 -17.29 15.61
C LYS A 195 -18.60 -16.75 15.44
N LEU A 196 -17.99 -17.07 14.32
CA LEU A 196 -16.77 -16.40 13.90
C LEU A 196 -17.17 -15.08 13.24
N ASP A 197 -16.84 -13.96 13.89
CA ASP A 197 -17.15 -12.60 13.45
C ASP A 197 -15.84 -11.81 13.37
N GLY A 198 -14.92 -12.26 12.50
CA GLY A 198 -13.67 -11.55 12.21
C GLY A 198 -13.91 -10.49 11.14
N ASP A 199 -13.33 -9.30 11.35
CA ASP A 199 -13.42 -8.19 10.41
C ASP A 199 -12.14 -7.37 10.46
N ALA A 200 -11.48 -7.20 9.30
CA ALA A 200 -10.28 -6.38 9.15
C ALA A 200 -10.32 -5.60 7.85
N THR A 201 -9.92 -4.34 7.91
CA THR A 201 -9.81 -3.47 6.75
C THR A 201 -8.34 -3.33 6.34
N LEU A 202 -8.05 -3.56 5.05
CA LEU A 202 -6.76 -3.25 4.44
C LEU A 202 -6.88 -1.93 3.69
N THR A 203 -6.21 -0.89 4.18
CA THR A 203 -6.24 0.44 3.55
C THR A 203 -4.98 0.65 2.74
N PHE A 204 -5.14 0.73 1.42
CA PHE A 204 -4.04 0.92 0.48
C PHE A 204 -3.62 2.38 0.39
N ALA A 205 -2.32 2.61 0.22
CA ALA A 205 -1.73 3.92 0.06
C ALA A 205 -0.58 3.86 -0.95
N PHE A 206 -0.41 4.96 -1.67
CA PHE A 206 0.71 5.15 -2.59
C PHE A 206 1.89 5.75 -1.83
N SER A 207 3.09 5.33 -2.19
CA SER A 207 4.34 5.95 -1.78
C SER A 207 4.98 6.57 -3.02
N LEU A 208 5.32 7.83 -2.94
CA LEU A 208 6.11 8.53 -3.94
C LEU A 208 7.60 8.36 -3.64
#